data_c7b2c960ed822ec7b29a7afeaaf597b0
#
_entry.id   c7b2c960ed822ec7b29a7afeaaf597b0
#
_cell.length_a   1.000
_cell.length_b   1.000
_cell.length_c   1.000
_cell.angle_alpha   90.00
_cell.angle_beta   90.00
_cell.angle_gamma   90.00
#
_symmetry.space_group_name_H-M   'P 1'
#
loop_
_entity.id
_entity.type
_entity.pdbx_description
1 polymer ?
#
loop_
_entity_poly.entity_id
_entity_poly.type
_entity_poly.pdbx_seq_one_letter_code
_entity_poly.pdbx_strand_id
1 'polypeptide(L)'
;PNIASDPPNTTYQFERTGYFVHDSVDSSPDNLVFNRTVTLRDRWARVRKAAEGEAVAHGAAKGGMAEPQPAGSGPKPPVTRPRPKDPAAALRYDGLREAHRLATNEASVLAQDAGLFELFHEGLEYTVDHSGLAKWIVNEVPRVLEGRPVDTLPFGGLELARLLELVSKGEVSGRAARDVLVVLAEEGGDPDTVIEARGWGRVSDASTLEPVIARLIEANPVQAQGYRDGKTGLMGFFVGQVMKETDGAADPEVTQSLLRAALVGEGK
;
A
#
# COMPACT_ATOMS: atom_id res chain seq x y z
N PRO A 1 -41.07 3.09 -8.78
CA PRO A 1 -40.28 4.30 -8.77
C PRO A 1 -39.24 4.23 -9.87
N ASN A 2 -39.15 5.28 -10.67
CA ASN A 2 -38.19 5.33 -11.79
C ASN A 2 -36.93 6.07 -11.29
N ILE A 3 -35.93 5.30 -10.90
CA ILE A 3 -34.65 5.80 -10.34
C ILE A 3 -33.97 6.83 -11.28
N ALA A 4 -34.21 6.69 -12.61
CA ALA A 4 -33.60 7.59 -13.62
C ALA A 4 -34.14 9.03 -13.56
N SER A 5 -35.27 9.26 -12.90
CA SER A 5 -35.93 10.58 -12.75
C SER A 5 -35.71 11.21 -11.38
N ASP A 6 -35.00 10.56 -10.47
CA ASP A 6 -34.75 11.10 -9.14
C ASP A 6 -33.69 12.22 -9.16
N PRO A 7 -33.74 13.15 -8.21
CA PRO A 7 -32.75 14.24 -8.11
C PRO A 7 -31.30 13.72 -8.03
N PRO A 8 -30.30 14.46 -8.55
CA PRO A 8 -28.89 14.15 -8.38
C PRO A 8 -28.53 13.98 -6.92
N ASN A 9 -27.63 13.05 -6.61
CA ASN A 9 -27.17 12.71 -5.25
C ASN A 9 -28.24 12.05 -4.35
N THR A 10 -29.33 11.52 -4.92
CA THR A 10 -30.30 10.71 -4.16
C THR A 10 -29.59 9.45 -3.63
N THR A 11 -29.78 9.15 -2.35
CA THR A 11 -29.21 7.96 -1.70
C THR A 11 -30.21 6.81 -1.74
N TYR A 12 -29.75 5.64 -2.19
CA TYR A 12 -30.53 4.42 -2.26
C TYR A 12 -29.96 3.37 -1.31
N GLN A 13 -30.85 2.63 -0.68
CA GLN A 13 -30.49 1.42 0.05
C GLN A 13 -30.83 0.21 -0.80
N PHE A 14 -29.82 -0.51 -1.26
CA PHE A 14 -30.03 -1.81 -1.89
C PHE A 14 -30.03 -2.90 -0.81
N GLU A 15 -31.12 -3.67 -0.77
CA GLU A 15 -31.35 -4.67 0.26
C GLU A 15 -30.16 -5.64 0.38
N ARG A 16 -29.66 -5.81 1.59
CA ARG A 16 -28.51 -6.64 1.98
C ARG A 16 -27.15 -6.26 1.35
N THR A 17 -27.07 -5.17 0.58
CA THR A 17 -25.87 -4.79 -0.17
C THR A 17 -25.22 -3.52 0.37
N GLY A 18 -25.98 -2.52 0.76
CA GLY A 18 -25.46 -1.26 1.31
C GLY A 18 -26.26 -0.03 0.90
N TYR A 19 -25.68 1.12 1.20
CA TYR A 19 -26.16 2.42 0.76
C TYR A 19 -25.36 2.87 -0.46
N PHE A 20 -26.05 3.43 -1.44
CA PHE A 20 -25.50 3.86 -2.71
C PHE A 20 -26.01 5.25 -3.05
N VAL A 21 -25.18 6.06 -3.70
CA VAL A 21 -25.57 7.34 -4.29
C VAL A 21 -25.54 7.23 -5.80
N HIS A 22 -26.57 7.71 -6.45
CA HIS A 22 -26.64 7.79 -7.91
C HIS A 22 -25.57 8.77 -8.41
N ASP A 23 -24.69 8.30 -9.29
CA ASP A 23 -23.68 9.12 -9.92
C ASP A 23 -24.29 9.85 -11.12
N SER A 24 -24.46 11.16 -10.99
CA SER A 24 -25.05 11.98 -12.04
C SER A 24 -24.07 12.35 -13.16
N VAL A 25 -22.78 12.05 -12.99
CA VAL A 25 -21.71 12.39 -13.96
C VAL A 25 -21.44 11.22 -14.88
N ASP A 26 -21.33 10.00 -14.30
CA ASP A 26 -20.98 8.79 -15.04
C ASP A 26 -22.23 8.00 -15.50
N SER A 27 -23.44 8.41 -15.08
CA SER A 27 -24.71 7.80 -15.52
C SER A 27 -25.20 8.35 -16.83
N SER A 28 -25.77 7.47 -17.65
CA SER A 28 -26.58 7.82 -18.82
C SER A 28 -28.01 7.24 -18.69
N PRO A 29 -29.00 7.68 -19.51
CA PRO A 29 -30.34 7.15 -19.41
C PRO A 29 -30.46 5.63 -19.57
N ASP A 30 -29.50 5.02 -20.29
CA ASP A 30 -29.46 3.59 -20.55
C ASP A 30 -28.46 2.83 -19.65
N ASN A 31 -27.67 3.57 -18.84
CA ASN A 31 -26.66 2.97 -17.93
C ASN A 31 -26.49 3.81 -16.67
N LEU A 32 -27.22 3.42 -15.62
CA LEU A 32 -27.15 4.10 -14.33
C LEU A 32 -25.98 3.59 -13.51
N VAL A 33 -25.11 4.50 -13.05
CA VAL A 33 -23.96 4.22 -12.20
C VAL A 33 -24.28 4.60 -10.74
N PHE A 34 -23.95 3.70 -9.82
CA PHE A 34 -24.17 3.91 -8.38
C PHE A 34 -22.86 3.73 -7.60
N ASN A 35 -22.49 4.74 -6.85
CA ASN A 35 -21.34 4.71 -5.95
C ASN A 35 -21.77 4.23 -4.57
N ARG A 36 -21.16 3.13 -4.09
CA ARG A 36 -21.44 2.61 -2.74
C ARG A 36 -20.82 3.53 -1.68
N THR A 37 -21.65 4.08 -0.79
CA THR A 37 -21.21 4.96 0.29
C THR A 37 -20.96 4.24 1.60
N VAL A 38 -21.75 3.20 1.92
CA VAL A 38 -21.61 2.41 3.16
C VAL A 38 -21.93 0.95 2.91
N THR A 39 -21.15 0.02 3.48
CA THR A 39 -21.43 -1.41 3.53
C THR A 39 -22.22 -1.76 4.79
N LEU A 40 -23.36 -2.42 4.66
CA LEU A 40 -24.19 -2.81 5.83
C LEU A 40 -23.51 -3.84 6.75
N ARG A 41 -22.54 -4.60 6.24
CA ARG A 41 -21.91 -5.71 7.00
C ARG A 41 -20.94 -5.29 8.09
N ASP A 42 -20.26 -4.15 7.96
CA ASP A 42 -19.15 -3.83 8.88
C ASP A 42 -19.57 -3.13 10.17
N ARG A 43 -20.70 -2.44 10.20
CA ARG A 43 -21.14 -1.70 11.38
C ARG A 43 -21.83 -2.58 12.42
N TRP A 44 -22.70 -3.51 11.98
CA TRP A 44 -23.45 -4.36 12.89
C TRP A 44 -22.64 -5.52 13.48
N ALA A 45 -21.65 -6.03 12.73
CA ALA A 45 -20.73 -7.04 13.24
C ALA A 45 -19.83 -6.49 14.36
N ARG A 46 -19.38 -5.23 14.26
CA ARG A 46 -18.61 -4.56 15.32
C ARG A 46 -19.43 -4.22 16.54
N VAL A 47 -20.69 -3.77 16.35
CA VAL A 47 -21.59 -3.44 17.45
C VAL A 47 -22.02 -4.69 18.23
N ARG A 48 -22.29 -5.82 17.55
CA ARG A 48 -22.55 -7.10 18.24
C ARG A 48 -21.34 -7.62 18.99
N LYS A 49 -20.14 -7.55 18.40
CA LYS A 49 -18.91 -7.99 19.04
C LYS A 49 -18.52 -7.15 20.26
N ALA A 50 -18.87 -5.86 20.26
CA ALA A 50 -18.72 -5.01 21.43
C ALA A 50 -19.78 -5.30 22.52
N ALA A 51 -21.02 -5.59 22.13
CA ALA A 51 -22.10 -5.94 23.07
C ALA A 51 -21.96 -7.37 23.64
N GLU A 52 -21.39 -8.30 22.89
CA GLU A 52 -21.11 -9.68 23.36
C GLU A 52 -19.82 -9.74 24.19
N GLY A 53 -18.91 -8.78 24.09
CA GLY A 53 -17.68 -8.68 24.90
C GLY A 53 -17.91 -8.23 26.35
N GLU A 54 -19.04 -7.60 26.65
CA GLU A 54 -19.41 -7.19 28.01
C GLU A 54 -20.22 -8.25 28.80
N ALA A 55 -20.69 -9.31 28.15
CA ALA A 55 -21.59 -10.27 28.78
C ALA A 55 -20.95 -11.60 29.21
N VAL A 56 -19.64 -11.86 28.97
CA VAL A 56 -19.01 -13.15 29.37
C VAL A 56 -17.65 -12.91 30.02
N ALA A 57 -17.67 -12.31 31.18
CA ALA A 57 -16.60 -12.47 32.16
C ALA A 57 -17.08 -13.43 33.27
N HIS A 58 -17.27 -14.70 32.97
CA HIS A 58 -17.20 -15.82 33.93
C HIS A 58 -17.45 -17.15 33.20
N GLY A 59 -16.44 -18.01 33.21
CA GLY A 59 -16.69 -19.43 33.01
C GLY A 59 -15.80 -20.16 32.01
N ALA A 60 -14.71 -20.75 32.54
CA ALA A 60 -14.16 -22.07 32.22
C ALA A 60 -13.53 -22.35 30.83
N ALA A 61 -12.25 -22.64 30.92
CA ALA A 61 -11.42 -23.31 29.92
C ALA A 61 -12.00 -24.65 29.43
N LYS A 62 -11.93 -24.87 28.10
CA LYS A 62 -11.55 -26.16 27.48
C LYS A 62 -11.31 -26.03 25.98
N GLY A 63 -10.13 -26.39 25.60
CA GLY A 63 -9.67 -27.20 24.47
C GLY A 63 -10.26 -27.00 23.08
N GLY A 64 -9.36 -26.68 22.16
CA GLY A 64 -9.29 -27.36 20.90
C GLY A 64 -9.93 -26.73 19.69
N MET A 65 -9.12 -26.69 18.67
CA MET A 65 -9.38 -26.47 17.23
C MET A 65 -9.33 -25.02 16.79
N ALA A 66 -8.20 -24.69 16.16
CA ALA A 66 -8.02 -23.50 15.39
C ALA A 66 -9.02 -23.48 14.22
N GLU A 67 -9.98 -22.55 14.27
CA GLU A 67 -10.76 -22.19 13.10
C GLU A 67 -9.88 -21.50 12.06
N PRO A 68 -10.07 -21.77 10.76
CA PRO A 68 -9.30 -21.11 9.72
C PRO A 68 -9.61 -19.60 9.76
N GLN A 69 -8.57 -18.79 9.89
CA GLN A 69 -8.68 -17.34 9.74
C GLN A 69 -9.31 -17.03 8.38
N PRO A 70 -10.31 -16.15 8.31
CA PRO A 70 -10.85 -15.70 7.02
C PRO A 70 -9.73 -15.01 6.24
N ALA A 71 -9.49 -15.53 5.04
CA ALA A 71 -8.55 -14.95 4.06
C ALA A 71 -8.73 -13.43 3.98
N GLY A 72 -7.60 -12.73 3.96
CA GLY A 72 -7.50 -11.29 4.06
C GLY A 72 -8.51 -10.57 3.17
N SER A 73 -8.98 -9.45 3.68
CA SER A 73 -9.78 -8.47 2.96
C SER A 73 -9.12 -8.19 1.61
N GLY A 74 -9.77 -8.59 0.54
CA GLY A 74 -9.36 -8.22 -0.81
C GLY A 74 -9.21 -6.69 -0.91
N PRO A 75 -8.44 -6.20 -1.87
CA PRO A 75 -8.18 -4.77 -2.02
C PRO A 75 -9.52 -4.02 -2.01
N LYS A 76 -9.63 -3.01 -1.14
CA LYS A 76 -10.79 -2.09 -1.18
C LYS A 76 -10.89 -1.56 -2.59
N PRO A 77 -12.10 -1.57 -3.20
CA PRO A 77 -12.27 -0.99 -4.52
C PRO A 77 -11.75 0.46 -4.48
N PRO A 78 -11.01 0.89 -5.50
CA PRO A 78 -10.46 2.24 -5.53
C PRO A 78 -11.59 3.24 -5.36
N VAL A 79 -11.43 4.17 -4.41
CA VAL A 79 -12.34 5.31 -4.25
C VAL A 79 -12.09 6.18 -5.47
N THR A 80 -12.95 6.10 -6.48
CA THR A 80 -12.86 6.95 -7.67
C THR A 80 -13.35 8.34 -7.27
N ARG A 81 -12.44 9.29 -7.13
CA ARG A 81 -12.81 10.68 -6.90
C ARG A 81 -13.19 11.32 -8.24
N PRO A 82 -14.35 11.98 -8.33
CA PRO A 82 -14.79 12.58 -9.58
C PRO A 82 -13.91 13.79 -9.96
N ARG A 83 -14.06 14.25 -11.20
CA ARG A 83 -13.48 15.50 -11.68
C ARG A 83 -13.88 16.66 -10.78
N PRO A 84 -12.96 17.52 -10.33
CA PRO A 84 -13.27 18.66 -9.47
C PRO A 84 -14.30 19.60 -10.08
N LYS A 85 -15.13 20.22 -9.23
CA LYS A 85 -16.14 21.22 -9.67
C LYS A 85 -15.55 22.63 -9.79
N ASP A 86 -14.50 22.92 -9.03
CA ASP A 86 -13.79 24.19 -9.12
C ASP A 86 -13.13 24.32 -10.51
N PRO A 87 -13.32 25.44 -11.25
CA PRO A 87 -12.81 25.56 -12.60
C PRO A 87 -11.28 25.44 -12.72
N ALA A 88 -10.53 25.99 -11.76
CA ALA A 88 -9.07 25.91 -11.78
C ALA A 88 -8.58 24.50 -11.52
N ALA A 89 -9.17 23.82 -10.53
CA ALA A 89 -8.88 22.41 -10.24
C ALA A 89 -9.33 21.50 -11.40
N ALA A 90 -10.44 21.79 -12.06
CA ALA A 90 -10.91 21.06 -13.22
C ALA A 90 -9.92 21.14 -14.39
N LEU A 91 -9.36 22.33 -14.65
CA LEU A 91 -8.35 22.51 -15.68
C LEU A 91 -7.07 21.72 -15.38
N ARG A 92 -6.59 21.78 -14.12
CA ARG A 92 -5.45 20.97 -13.67
C ARG A 92 -5.72 19.47 -13.84
N TYR A 93 -6.91 19.01 -13.44
CA TYR A 93 -7.34 17.61 -13.57
C TYR A 93 -7.28 17.15 -15.04
N ASP A 94 -7.86 17.92 -15.95
CA ASP A 94 -7.89 17.57 -17.37
C ASP A 94 -6.45 17.48 -17.93
N GLY A 95 -5.58 18.43 -17.61
CA GLY A 95 -4.16 18.41 -17.99
C GLY A 95 -3.42 17.17 -17.44
N LEU A 96 -3.63 16.81 -16.16
CA LEU A 96 -3.03 15.62 -15.55
C LEU A 96 -3.49 14.33 -16.23
N ARG A 97 -4.75 14.25 -16.63
CA ARG A 97 -5.32 13.10 -17.34
C ARG A 97 -4.83 12.99 -18.78
N GLU A 98 -4.75 14.09 -19.49
CA GLU A 98 -4.40 14.13 -20.92
C GLU A 98 -2.89 14.02 -21.14
N ALA A 99 -2.10 14.85 -20.46
CA ALA A 99 -0.65 14.89 -20.66
C ALA A 99 0.10 13.76 -19.97
N HIS A 100 -0.32 13.39 -18.73
CA HIS A 100 0.42 12.43 -17.90
C HIS A 100 -0.29 11.09 -17.73
N ARG A 101 -1.52 10.94 -18.27
CA ARG A 101 -2.35 9.70 -18.21
C ARG A 101 -2.55 9.18 -16.80
N LEU A 102 -2.60 10.08 -15.81
CA LEU A 102 -2.80 9.68 -14.42
C LEU A 102 -4.18 9.04 -14.23
N ALA A 103 -4.28 8.11 -13.30
CA ALA A 103 -5.58 7.56 -12.91
C ALA A 103 -6.47 8.64 -12.28
N THR A 104 -7.78 8.44 -12.36
CA THR A 104 -8.80 9.43 -11.94
C THR A 104 -8.62 9.90 -10.49
N ASN A 105 -8.24 8.99 -9.60
CA ASN A 105 -8.07 9.31 -8.18
C ASN A 105 -6.87 10.22 -7.94
N GLU A 106 -5.69 9.88 -8.50
CA GLU A 106 -4.47 10.65 -8.37
C GLU A 106 -4.63 12.04 -9.00
N ALA A 107 -5.19 12.09 -10.21
CA ALA A 107 -5.45 13.36 -10.90
C ALA A 107 -6.42 14.26 -10.09
N SER A 108 -7.46 13.69 -9.48
CA SER A 108 -8.43 14.45 -8.68
C SER A 108 -7.82 15.00 -7.39
N VAL A 109 -6.97 14.22 -6.70
CA VAL A 109 -6.30 14.68 -5.48
C VAL A 109 -5.30 15.78 -5.79
N LEU A 110 -4.41 15.56 -6.75
CA LEU A 110 -3.41 16.54 -7.14
C LEU A 110 -4.06 17.85 -7.64
N ALA A 111 -5.12 17.76 -8.44
CA ALA A 111 -5.79 18.92 -8.97
C ALA A 111 -6.44 19.82 -7.90
N GLN A 112 -6.88 19.25 -6.77
CA GLN A 112 -7.57 19.97 -5.69
C GLN A 112 -6.62 20.61 -4.69
N ASP A 113 -5.38 20.13 -4.60
CA ASP A 113 -4.36 20.66 -3.69
C ASP A 113 -3.24 21.30 -4.52
N ALA A 114 -3.11 22.62 -4.43
CA ALA A 114 -2.12 23.37 -5.21
C ALA A 114 -0.68 22.98 -4.82
N GLY A 115 -0.42 22.74 -3.54
CA GLY A 115 0.93 22.36 -3.09
C GLY A 115 1.34 20.99 -3.61
N LEU A 116 0.44 19.98 -3.54
CA LEU A 116 0.69 18.66 -4.12
C LEU A 116 0.83 18.71 -5.65
N PHE A 117 0.07 19.59 -6.31
CA PHE A 117 0.17 19.79 -7.73
C PHE A 117 1.53 20.36 -8.14
N GLU A 118 2.02 21.39 -7.45
CA GLU A 118 3.34 21.97 -7.70
C GLU A 118 4.46 20.97 -7.42
N LEU A 119 4.39 20.23 -6.31
CA LEU A 119 5.34 19.17 -5.97
C LEU A 119 5.39 18.08 -7.07
N PHE A 120 4.24 17.71 -7.64
CA PHE A 120 4.18 16.78 -8.76
C PHE A 120 4.85 17.36 -9.99
N HIS A 121 4.56 18.65 -10.35
CA HIS A 121 5.15 19.30 -11.51
C HIS A 121 6.67 19.43 -11.40
N GLU A 122 7.18 19.75 -10.21
CA GLU A 122 8.62 19.79 -9.95
C GLU A 122 9.25 18.40 -10.17
N GLY A 123 8.63 17.34 -9.67
CA GLY A 123 9.15 15.99 -9.81
C GLY A 123 9.14 15.46 -11.25
N LEU A 124 8.27 15.98 -12.13
CA LEU A 124 8.22 15.57 -13.54
C LEU A 124 9.53 15.84 -14.30
N GLU A 125 10.34 16.79 -13.86
CA GLU A 125 11.62 17.11 -14.48
C GLU A 125 12.67 15.99 -14.25
N TYR A 126 12.46 15.15 -13.24
CA TYR A 126 13.44 14.19 -12.77
C TYR A 126 13.02 12.71 -12.94
N THR A 127 11.79 12.44 -13.36
CA THR A 127 11.32 11.07 -13.59
C THR A 127 10.41 10.96 -14.80
N VAL A 128 10.45 9.80 -15.45
CA VAL A 128 9.50 9.40 -16.51
C VAL A 128 8.34 8.57 -15.97
N ASP A 129 8.42 8.11 -14.72
CA ASP A 129 7.32 7.39 -14.05
C ASP A 129 6.35 8.36 -13.38
N HIS A 130 5.60 9.09 -14.20
CA HIS A 130 4.59 10.04 -13.74
C HIS A 130 3.53 9.38 -12.86
N SER A 131 3.16 8.13 -13.16
CA SER A 131 2.16 7.38 -12.38
C SER A 131 2.68 6.99 -10.99
N GLY A 132 3.93 6.53 -10.90
CA GLY A 132 4.59 6.23 -9.63
C GLY A 132 4.73 7.48 -8.77
N LEU A 133 5.22 8.57 -9.35
CA LEU A 133 5.36 9.86 -8.67
C LEU A 133 4.01 10.35 -8.11
N ALA A 134 2.96 10.36 -8.93
CA ALA A 134 1.63 10.76 -8.50
C ALA A 134 1.10 9.90 -7.35
N LYS A 135 1.29 8.58 -7.41
CA LYS A 135 0.89 7.66 -6.33
C LYS A 135 1.62 7.94 -5.02
N TRP A 136 2.92 8.20 -5.09
CA TRP A 136 3.71 8.51 -3.90
C TRP A 136 3.26 9.83 -3.28
N ILE A 137 3.11 10.89 -4.09
CA ILE A 137 2.63 12.19 -3.62
C ILE A 137 1.24 12.06 -2.98
N VAL A 138 0.32 11.36 -3.61
CA VAL A 138 -1.07 11.24 -3.11
C VAL A 138 -1.19 10.36 -1.86
N ASN A 139 -0.38 9.32 -1.74
CA ASN A 139 -0.56 8.33 -0.68
C ASN A 139 0.44 8.47 0.48
N GLU A 140 1.67 8.91 0.21
CA GLU A 140 2.72 8.92 1.23
C GLU A 140 3.01 10.34 1.75
N VAL A 141 3.03 11.37 0.89
CA VAL A 141 3.30 12.75 1.33
C VAL A 141 2.31 13.26 2.38
N PRO A 142 0.98 13.05 2.29
CA PRO A 142 0.05 13.48 3.33
C PRO A 142 0.29 12.87 4.70
N ARG A 143 0.94 11.71 4.77
CA ARG A 143 1.27 11.03 6.04
C ARG A 143 2.39 11.76 6.79
N VAL A 144 3.39 12.24 6.07
CA VAL A 144 4.52 12.97 6.66
C VAL A 144 4.22 14.45 6.87
N LEU A 145 3.22 14.99 6.17
CA LEU A 145 2.74 16.36 6.40
C LEU A 145 2.01 16.52 7.73
N GLU A 146 1.28 15.48 8.19
CA GLU A 146 0.49 15.54 9.44
C GLU A 146 -0.43 16.77 9.52
N GLY A 147 -0.98 17.19 8.37
CA GLY A 147 -1.84 18.37 8.25
C GLY A 147 -1.11 19.70 8.06
N ARG A 148 0.22 19.71 7.98
CA ARG A 148 1.02 20.90 7.62
C ARG A 148 0.86 21.21 6.12
N PRO A 149 1.03 22.45 5.68
CA PRO A 149 1.10 22.80 4.27
C PRO A 149 2.30 22.15 3.56
N VAL A 150 2.16 21.85 2.26
CA VAL A 150 3.21 21.16 1.47
C VAL A 150 4.50 21.97 1.38
N ASP A 151 4.40 23.31 1.32
CA ASP A 151 5.51 24.24 1.25
C ASP A 151 6.37 24.29 2.53
N THR A 152 5.95 23.60 3.58
CA THR A 152 6.77 23.43 4.80
C THR A 152 7.71 22.23 4.75
N LEU A 153 7.62 21.41 3.69
CA LEU A 153 8.51 20.27 3.53
C LEU A 153 9.93 20.75 3.18
N PRO A 154 10.97 20.21 3.83
CA PRO A 154 12.36 20.52 3.51
C PRO A 154 12.91 19.68 2.35
N PHE A 155 12.06 19.08 1.55
CA PHE A 155 12.37 18.35 0.31
C PHE A 155 11.38 18.73 -0.80
N GLY A 156 11.75 18.48 -2.05
CA GLY A 156 10.94 18.79 -3.24
C GLY A 156 10.76 17.59 -4.17
N GLY A 157 10.41 17.89 -5.40
CA GLY A 157 10.16 16.90 -6.45
C GLY A 157 11.41 16.10 -6.84
N LEU A 158 12.61 16.69 -6.71
CA LEU A 158 13.89 16.03 -6.99
C LEU A 158 14.11 14.83 -6.05
N GLU A 159 13.99 15.04 -4.73
CA GLU A 159 14.21 14.01 -3.73
C GLU A 159 13.17 12.90 -3.84
N LEU A 160 11.92 13.25 -4.12
CA LEU A 160 10.86 12.26 -4.34
C LEU A 160 11.11 11.43 -5.60
N ALA A 161 11.51 12.06 -6.71
CA ALA A 161 11.83 11.35 -7.94
C ALA A 161 13.04 10.43 -7.76
N ARG A 162 14.08 10.89 -7.03
CA ARG A 162 15.24 10.06 -6.70
C ARG A 162 14.86 8.86 -5.84
N LEU A 163 14.06 9.06 -4.80
CA LEU A 163 13.59 7.98 -3.93
C LEU A 163 12.75 6.95 -4.72
N LEU A 164 11.89 7.41 -5.63
CA LEU A 164 11.12 6.56 -6.52
C LEU A 164 12.02 5.73 -7.44
N GLU A 165 13.08 6.34 -7.99
CA GLU A 165 14.06 5.66 -8.82
C GLU A 165 14.77 4.52 -8.05
N LEU A 166 15.22 4.78 -6.82
CA LEU A 166 15.86 3.80 -5.95
C LEU A 166 14.94 2.61 -5.65
N VAL A 167 13.64 2.88 -5.40
CA VAL A 167 12.63 1.83 -5.23
C VAL A 167 12.45 1.03 -6.52
N SER A 168 12.36 1.69 -7.67
CA SER A 168 12.14 1.04 -8.98
C SER A 168 13.31 0.14 -9.41
N LYS A 169 14.54 0.56 -9.08
CA LYS A 169 15.76 -0.23 -9.29
C LYS A 169 15.92 -1.36 -8.27
N GLY A 170 15.08 -1.38 -7.24
CA GLY A 170 15.19 -2.35 -6.17
C GLY A 170 16.37 -2.13 -5.22
N GLU A 171 16.97 -0.95 -5.21
CA GLU A 171 18.07 -0.58 -4.31
C GLU A 171 17.58 -0.33 -2.89
N VAL A 172 16.29 0.03 -2.76
CA VAL A 172 15.60 0.24 -1.49
C VAL A 172 14.23 -0.45 -1.52
N SER A 173 13.84 -1.04 -0.39
CA SER A 173 12.48 -1.59 -0.27
C SER A 173 11.44 -0.48 -0.14
N GLY A 174 10.20 -0.72 -0.59
CA GLY A 174 9.12 0.27 -0.45
C GLY A 174 8.80 0.62 1.02
N ARG A 175 9.15 -0.24 1.98
CA ARG A 175 9.06 0.05 3.41
C ARG A 175 10.16 1.04 3.82
N ALA A 176 11.41 0.72 3.55
CA ALA A 176 12.53 1.59 3.87
C ALA A 176 12.40 2.97 3.20
N ALA A 177 11.91 3.02 1.96
CA ALA A 177 11.66 4.28 1.28
C ALA A 177 10.63 5.18 1.99
N ARG A 178 9.61 4.60 2.67
CA ARG A 178 8.70 5.38 3.53
C ARG A 178 9.39 5.90 4.76
N ASP A 179 10.28 5.10 5.36
CA ASP A 179 11.06 5.53 6.52
C ASP A 179 12.05 6.64 6.11
N VAL A 180 12.66 6.55 4.90
CA VAL A 180 13.45 7.65 4.31
C VAL A 180 12.61 8.91 4.14
N LEU A 181 11.38 8.79 3.62
CA LEU A 181 10.49 9.94 3.42
C LEU A 181 10.17 10.66 4.74
N VAL A 182 10.02 9.92 5.84
CA VAL A 182 9.84 10.51 7.18
C VAL A 182 11.07 11.35 7.56
N VAL A 183 12.28 10.81 7.41
CA VAL A 183 13.51 11.54 7.71
C VAL A 183 13.65 12.79 6.84
N LEU A 184 13.37 12.66 5.53
CA LEU A 184 13.38 13.80 4.62
C LEU A 184 12.38 14.88 5.04
N ALA A 185 11.21 14.51 5.57
CA ALA A 185 10.19 15.46 6.02
C ALA A 185 10.55 16.18 7.33
N GLU A 186 11.40 15.59 8.15
CA GLU A 186 11.87 16.15 9.42
C GLU A 186 13.18 16.93 9.27
N GLU A 187 14.15 16.35 8.56
CA GLU A 187 15.54 16.82 8.51
C GLU A 187 15.93 17.39 7.14
N GLY A 188 15.18 17.05 6.08
CA GLY A 188 15.59 17.32 4.70
C GLY A 188 16.73 16.41 4.25
N GLY A 189 17.42 16.82 3.20
CA GLY A 189 18.63 16.18 2.72
C GLY A 189 18.44 15.31 1.49
N ASP A 190 19.48 14.58 1.13
CA ASP A 190 19.51 13.70 -0.03
C ASP A 190 19.11 12.27 0.34
N PRO A 191 18.20 11.62 -0.40
CA PRO A 191 17.75 10.25 -0.14
C PRO A 191 18.88 9.23 -0.06
N ASP A 192 19.87 9.30 -0.95
CA ASP A 192 21.00 8.37 -0.98
C ASP A 192 21.82 8.47 0.31
N THR A 193 22.09 9.69 0.77
CA THR A 193 22.79 9.96 2.03
C THR A 193 22.04 9.41 3.23
N VAL A 194 20.73 9.59 3.30
CA VAL A 194 19.88 9.06 4.38
C VAL A 194 19.91 7.53 4.38
N ILE A 195 19.78 6.90 3.21
CA ILE A 195 19.79 5.44 3.05
C ILE A 195 21.12 4.86 3.52
N GLU A 196 22.24 5.45 3.10
CA GLU A 196 23.57 5.01 3.49
C GLU A 196 23.81 5.15 4.99
N ALA A 197 23.51 6.33 5.55
CA ALA A 197 23.69 6.61 6.97
C ALA A 197 22.87 5.71 7.90
N ARG A 198 21.68 5.30 7.45
CA ARG A 198 20.74 4.43 8.21
C ARG A 198 20.89 2.94 7.87
N GLY A 199 21.70 2.58 6.87
CA GLY A 199 21.85 1.19 6.43
C GLY A 199 20.55 0.60 5.83
N TRP A 200 19.73 1.42 5.20
CA TRP A 200 18.42 1.01 4.65
C TRP A 200 18.47 0.56 3.19
N GLY A 201 19.67 0.52 2.62
CA GLY A 201 19.89 -0.08 1.30
C GLY A 201 19.50 -1.57 1.28
N ARG A 202 19.15 -2.07 0.09
CA ARG A 202 18.81 -3.48 -0.06
C ARG A 202 20.04 -4.37 0.15
N VAL A 203 19.89 -5.38 0.98
CA VAL A 203 20.94 -6.37 1.23
C VAL A 203 20.83 -7.48 0.19
N SER A 204 21.71 -7.45 -0.81
CA SER A 204 21.87 -8.50 -1.83
C SER A 204 23.16 -9.31 -1.67
N ASP A 205 23.98 -8.94 -0.70
CA ASP A 205 25.25 -9.64 -0.45
C ASP A 205 25.00 -11.00 0.22
N ALA A 206 25.43 -12.06 -0.46
CA ALA A 206 25.29 -13.43 0.00
C ALA A 206 25.95 -13.64 1.37
N SER A 207 27.11 -13.04 1.59
CA SER A 207 27.84 -13.19 2.86
C SER A 207 27.08 -12.64 4.09
N THR A 208 26.23 -11.66 3.86
CA THR A 208 25.34 -11.10 4.89
C THR A 208 24.08 -11.95 5.10
N LEU A 209 23.54 -12.54 4.03
CA LEU A 209 22.28 -13.30 4.10
C LEU A 209 22.48 -14.77 4.52
N GLU A 210 23.58 -15.39 4.14
CA GLU A 210 23.88 -16.79 4.46
C GLU A 210 23.82 -17.12 5.96
N PRO A 211 24.41 -16.31 6.88
CA PRO A 211 24.32 -16.58 8.31
C PRO A 211 22.90 -16.48 8.87
N VAL A 212 22.10 -15.55 8.32
CA VAL A 212 20.70 -15.40 8.69
C VAL A 212 19.89 -16.62 8.24
N ILE A 213 20.09 -17.05 7.00
CA ILE A 213 19.45 -18.22 6.40
C ILE A 213 19.80 -19.49 7.18
N ALA A 214 21.08 -19.73 7.48
CA ALA A 214 21.53 -20.90 8.21
C ALA A 214 20.84 -20.98 9.59
N ARG A 215 20.87 -19.88 10.35
CA ARG A 215 20.20 -19.79 11.66
C ARG A 215 18.69 -20.04 11.56
N LEU A 216 18.03 -19.52 10.54
CA LEU A 216 16.59 -19.73 10.33
C LEU A 216 16.25 -21.18 9.99
N ILE A 217 17.10 -21.88 9.19
CA ILE A 217 16.94 -23.29 8.87
C ILE A 217 17.11 -24.14 10.14
N GLU A 218 18.15 -23.86 10.92
CA GLU A 218 18.40 -24.55 12.21
C GLU A 218 17.26 -24.35 13.21
N ALA A 219 16.70 -23.15 13.28
CA ALA A 219 15.58 -22.85 14.17
C ALA A 219 14.24 -23.48 13.72
N ASN A 220 14.13 -23.92 12.46
CA ASN A 220 12.90 -24.46 11.89
C ASN A 220 13.10 -25.82 11.20
N PRO A 221 13.59 -26.86 11.93
CA PRO A 221 14.00 -28.13 11.33
C PRO A 221 12.83 -28.90 10.69
N VAL A 222 11.62 -28.79 11.25
CA VAL A 222 10.43 -29.46 10.72
C VAL A 222 10.03 -28.90 9.36
N GLN A 223 10.08 -27.57 9.22
CA GLN A 223 9.78 -26.89 7.96
C GLN A 223 10.88 -27.16 6.91
N ALA A 224 12.15 -27.17 7.33
CA ALA A 224 13.28 -27.49 6.45
C ALA A 224 13.14 -28.91 5.92
N GLN A 225 12.87 -29.90 6.79
CA GLN A 225 12.64 -31.27 6.37
C GLN A 225 11.40 -31.37 5.45
N GLY A 226 10.30 -30.70 5.79
CA GLY A 226 9.11 -30.67 4.95
C GLY A 226 9.38 -30.13 3.54
N TYR A 227 10.25 -29.14 3.41
CA TYR A 227 10.67 -28.63 2.09
C TYR A 227 11.49 -29.70 1.33
N ARG A 228 12.43 -30.37 1.97
CA ARG A 228 13.22 -31.48 1.41
C ARG A 228 12.33 -32.65 0.98
N ASP A 229 11.25 -32.91 1.72
CA ASP A 229 10.24 -33.93 1.40
C ASP A 229 9.27 -33.51 0.26
N GLY A 230 9.54 -32.38 -0.42
CA GLY A 230 8.80 -31.93 -1.61
C GLY A 230 7.68 -30.88 -1.33
N LYS A 231 7.49 -30.39 -0.11
CA LYS A 231 6.53 -29.32 0.20
C LYS A 231 7.10 -27.96 -0.20
N THR A 232 7.20 -27.69 -1.51
CA THR A 232 7.84 -26.49 -2.07
C THR A 232 7.21 -25.16 -1.62
N GLY A 233 5.95 -25.18 -1.19
CA GLY A 233 5.27 -23.99 -0.63
C GLY A 233 5.93 -23.45 0.66
N LEU A 234 6.74 -24.26 1.37
CA LEU A 234 7.50 -23.82 2.54
C LEU A 234 8.64 -22.85 2.20
N MET A 235 9.02 -22.71 0.92
CA MET A 235 9.95 -21.67 0.50
C MET A 235 9.42 -20.26 0.90
N GLY A 236 8.12 -20.00 0.69
CA GLY A 236 7.51 -18.73 1.07
C GLY A 236 7.59 -18.44 2.58
N PHE A 237 7.51 -19.48 3.42
CA PHE A 237 7.72 -19.34 4.86
C PHE A 237 9.14 -18.86 5.17
N PHE A 238 10.17 -19.49 4.62
CA PHE A 238 11.56 -19.10 4.88
C PHE A 238 11.89 -17.70 4.32
N VAL A 239 11.44 -17.39 3.10
CA VAL A 239 11.59 -16.04 2.54
C VAL A 239 10.95 -15.01 3.48
N GLY A 240 9.73 -15.26 3.96
CA GLY A 240 9.05 -14.39 4.91
C GLY A 240 9.82 -14.19 6.23
N GLN A 241 10.47 -15.23 6.75
CA GLN A 241 11.28 -15.13 7.96
C GLN A 241 12.57 -14.30 7.72
N VAL A 242 13.27 -14.51 6.59
CA VAL A 242 14.44 -13.70 6.23
C VAL A 242 14.03 -12.23 6.07
N MET A 243 12.95 -11.96 5.36
CA MET A 243 12.43 -10.59 5.19
C MET A 243 12.09 -9.95 6.53
N LYS A 244 11.56 -10.71 7.48
CA LYS A 244 11.26 -10.22 8.83
C LYS A 244 12.52 -9.89 9.62
N GLU A 245 13.54 -10.75 9.59
CA GLU A 245 14.80 -10.54 10.31
C GLU A 245 15.66 -9.41 9.71
N THR A 246 15.50 -9.14 8.43
CA THR A 246 16.21 -8.05 7.74
C THR A 246 15.36 -6.79 7.59
N ASP A 247 14.21 -6.70 8.30
CA ASP A 247 13.27 -5.57 8.20
C ASP A 247 12.82 -5.25 6.76
N GLY A 248 12.83 -6.27 5.87
CA GLY A 248 12.49 -6.13 4.47
C GLY A 248 13.64 -5.61 3.58
N ALA A 249 14.86 -5.53 4.12
CA ALA A 249 16.03 -5.10 3.36
C ALA A 249 16.61 -6.20 2.45
N ALA A 250 16.41 -7.49 2.77
CA ALA A 250 16.91 -8.58 1.95
C ALA A 250 16.33 -8.55 0.53
N ASP A 251 17.16 -8.81 -0.48
CA ASP A 251 16.70 -9.00 -1.85
C ASP A 251 15.92 -10.33 -1.97
N PRO A 252 14.65 -10.31 -2.40
CA PRO A 252 13.83 -11.53 -2.44
C PRO A 252 14.36 -12.60 -3.40
N GLU A 253 14.94 -12.21 -4.54
CA GLU A 253 15.46 -13.16 -5.55
C GLU A 253 16.75 -13.81 -5.06
N VAL A 254 17.67 -13.01 -4.54
CA VAL A 254 18.91 -13.50 -3.92
C VAL A 254 18.60 -14.39 -2.73
N THR A 255 17.69 -13.94 -1.85
CA THR A 255 17.22 -14.72 -0.69
C THR A 255 16.64 -16.08 -1.11
N GLN A 256 15.78 -16.10 -2.13
CA GLN A 256 15.18 -17.35 -2.61
C GLN A 256 16.24 -18.30 -3.21
N SER A 257 17.22 -17.74 -3.92
CA SER A 257 18.32 -18.51 -4.50
C SER A 257 19.18 -19.15 -3.41
N LEU A 258 19.60 -18.38 -2.41
CA LEU A 258 20.39 -18.85 -1.27
C LEU A 258 19.63 -19.86 -0.41
N LEU A 259 18.36 -19.61 -0.11
CA LEU A 259 17.49 -20.56 0.60
C LEU A 259 17.37 -21.89 -0.15
N ARG A 260 17.22 -21.85 -1.49
CA ARG A 260 17.15 -23.06 -2.30
C ARG A 260 18.44 -23.85 -2.22
N ALA A 261 19.58 -23.17 -2.30
CA ALA A 261 20.89 -23.80 -2.18
C ALA A 261 21.10 -24.41 -0.79
N ALA A 262 20.76 -23.68 0.29
CA ALA A 262 20.94 -24.11 1.67
C ALA A 262 19.99 -25.26 2.06
N LEU A 263 18.72 -25.22 1.64
CA LEU A 263 17.73 -26.25 1.95
C LEU A 263 17.98 -27.56 1.20
N VAL A 264 18.57 -27.51 -0.02
CA VAL A 264 18.89 -28.71 -0.82
C VAL A 264 20.30 -29.21 -0.53
N GLY A 265 21.25 -28.32 -0.16
CA GLY A 265 22.67 -28.63 0.00
C GLY A 265 23.05 -29.47 1.22
N GLU A 266 22.22 -29.54 2.27
CA GLU A 266 22.49 -30.36 3.47
C GLU A 266 22.09 -31.84 3.34
N GLY A 267 21.77 -32.29 2.14
CA GLY A 267 21.35 -33.67 1.84
C GLY A 267 22.45 -34.55 1.24
N LYS A 268 23.73 -34.40 1.64
CA LYS A 268 24.79 -35.37 1.33
C LYS A 268 25.44 -35.90 2.58
#